data_1b99b6c2c8c2573ca031d5228bb6ced4
#
_entry.id   1b99b6c2c8c2573ca031d5228bb6ced4
#
_cell.length_a   1.000
_cell.length_b   1.000
_cell.length_c   1.000
_cell.angle_alpha   90.00
_cell.angle_beta   90.00
_cell.angle_gamma   90.00
#
_symmetry.space_group_name_H-M   'P 1'
#
loop_
_entity.id
_entity.type
_entity.pdbx_description
1 polymer ?
#
loop_
_entity_poly.entity_id
_entity_poly.type
_entity_poly.pdbx_seq_one_letter_code
_entity_poly.pdbx_strand_id
1 'polypeptide(L)'
;MSFWRKIKETISGEQRRVTTSQTEKVIHDASHYAIVDAEVGMNDKKVHDIGAIKFDGAVFHSTNKSELLRFLNNVDFVCGHNIIHHDSKYLFADSGKRWVIVDTLYISPLLFPERPYHRLLKDDKLLCDQMNNPVNDCEKARDLLMDEIAHWNALPSSKKQIFASLLQGIDEFCGFLEMVGAECVEKDELVTLIHSEYHEKICANAKLSSIISQHPCELAYALALINTSNYRSVTPPWVLHNYAHVENIITLLRQSKCEEGCAYCNRELDVHQNLKRFFGYDQFRTYAGEPLQEKAARAAVEGKSLLAIFPTGGGKSLTFQLPALMEGRSVHGLTVVISPLQSLMKDQVDNLAERGITDAVTINGLRKH
;
A
#
# COMPACT_ATOMS: atom_id res chain seq x y z
N MET A 1 -10.64 -3.89 -29.56
CA MET A 1 -11.17 -3.89 -28.19
C MET A 1 -10.02 -3.59 -27.26
N SER A 2 -10.14 -2.50 -26.46
CA SER A 2 -9.02 -1.86 -25.77
C SER A 2 -8.53 -2.70 -24.59
N PHE A 3 -7.22 -2.70 -24.38
CA PHE A 3 -6.48 -3.26 -23.24
C PHE A 3 -7.13 -2.93 -21.89
N TRP A 4 -7.69 -1.74 -21.72
CA TRP A 4 -8.40 -1.28 -20.52
C TRP A 4 -9.71 -2.02 -20.23
N ARG A 5 -10.38 -2.57 -21.24
CA ARG A 5 -11.60 -3.38 -21.06
C ARG A 5 -11.26 -4.75 -20.47
N LYS A 6 -10.13 -5.33 -20.86
CA LYS A 6 -9.63 -6.59 -20.27
C LYS A 6 -9.19 -6.41 -18.81
N ILE A 7 -8.58 -5.28 -18.44
CA ILE A 7 -8.21 -5.00 -17.05
C ILE A 7 -9.46 -4.81 -16.19
N LYS A 8 -10.50 -4.12 -16.67
CA LYS A 8 -11.78 -4.01 -15.95
C LYS A 8 -12.45 -5.37 -15.72
N GLU A 9 -12.42 -6.25 -16.69
CA GLU A 9 -13.01 -7.59 -16.59
C GLU A 9 -12.22 -8.53 -15.66
N THR A 10 -10.90 -8.36 -15.54
CA THR A 10 -10.07 -9.16 -14.61
C THR A 10 -10.17 -8.67 -13.17
N ILE A 11 -10.38 -7.36 -12.96
CA ILE A 11 -10.56 -6.78 -11.61
C ILE A 11 -11.99 -7.01 -11.09
N SER A 12 -13.00 -7.18 -11.97
CA SER A 12 -14.40 -7.41 -11.57
C SER A 12 -14.76 -8.87 -11.30
N GLY A 13 -13.84 -9.81 -11.52
CA GLY A 13 -14.14 -11.26 -11.57
C GLY A 13 -14.13 -12.02 -10.25
N GLU A 14 -13.61 -11.49 -9.14
CA GLU A 14 -13.49 -12.24 -7.87
C GLU A 14 -13.72 -11.43 -6.58
N GLN A 15 -14.51 -10.39 -6.62
CA GLN A 15 -15.05 -9.84 -5.37
C GLN A 15 -16.40 -10.50 -5.09
N ARG A 16 -16.42 -11.51 -4.21
CA ARG A 16 -17.66 -11.88 -3.50
C ARG A 16 -18.15 -10.61 -2.84
N ARG A 17 -19.25 -10.05 -3.35
CA ARG A 17 -20.01 -9.00 -2.68
C ARG A 17 -20.38 -9.54 -1.30
N VAL A 18 -19.64 -9.13 -0.27
CA VAL A 18 -20.14 -9.15 1.10
C VAL A 18 -21.39 -8.29 1.03
N THR A 19 -22.54 -8.87 1.37
CA THR A 19 -23.83 -8.23 1.17
C THR A 19 -23.85 -6.91 1.94
N THR A 20 -24.01 -5.80 1.24
CA THR A 20 -24.14 -4.42 1.74
C THR A 20 -25.01 -4.31 3.00
N SER A 21 -26.00 -5.19 3.16
CA SER A 21 -26.92 -5.23 4.30
C SER A 21 -26.30 -5.60 5.66
N GLN A 22 -25.19 -6.35 5.71
CA GLN A 22 -24.55 -6.70 6.98
C GLN A 22 -23.58 -5.59 7.43
N THR A 23 -22.92 -4.93 6.51
CA THR A 23 -22.03 -3.80 6.81
C THR A 23 -22.84 -2.57 7.25
N GLU A 24 -23.94 -2.28 6.56
CA GLU A 24 -24.90 -1.25 6.97
C GLU A 24 -25.47 -1.51 8.37
N LYS A 25 -25.69 -2.76 8.77
CA LYS A 25 -26.23 -3.12 10.07
C LYS A 25 -25.25 -2.87 11.22
N VAL A 26 -23.94 -3.03 10.99
CA VAL A 26 -22.89 -2.74 12.00
C VAL A 26 -22.75 -1.24 12.23
N ILE A 27 -22.90 -0.42 11.18
CA ILE A 27 -22.86 1.05 11.28
C ILE A 27 -24.16 1.61 11.86
N HIS A 28 -25.31 1.01 11.55
CA HIS A 28 -26.63 1.46 12.04
C HIS A 28 -26.79 1.31 13.58
N ASP A 29 -26.03 0.44 14.23
CA ASP A 29 -26.11 0.28 15.68
C ASP A 29 -25.19 1.22 16.49
N ALA A 30 -24.27 1.98 15.85
CA ALA A 30 -23.20 2.62 16.60
C ALA A 30 -22.91 4.10 16.32
N SER A 31 -23.26 4.71 15.15
CA SER A 31 -22.77 6.09 14.94
C SER A 31 -23.51 6.89 13.89
N HIS A 32 -23.88 8.12 14.26
CA HIS A 32 -24.37 9.13 13.32
C HIS A 32 -23.18 9.79 12.60
N TYR A 33 -22.98 9.48 11.32
CA TYR A 33 -21.90 10.06 10.52
C TYR A 33 -22.41 10.92 9.38
N ALA A 34 -21.55 11.80 8.88
CA ALA A 34 -21.73 12.49 7.62
C ALA A 34 -20.42 12.47 6.82
N ILE A 35 -20.54 12.29 5.52
CA ILE A 35 -19.44 12.51 4.58
C ILE A 35 -19.47 13.97 4.17
N VAL A 36 -18.32 14.63 4.13
CA VAL A 36 -18.20 16.05 3.76
C VAL A 36 -17.07 16.23 2.79
N ASP A 37 -17.27 17.04 1.77
CA ASP A 37 -16.26 17.48 0.81
C ASP A 37 -16.43 18.96 0.52
N ALA A 38 -15.34 19.69 0.24
CA ALA A 38 -15.38 21.11 -0.07
C ALA A 38 -14.47 21.48 -1.22
N GLU A 39 -15.00 22.26 -2.15
CA GLU A 39 -14.21 22.85 -3.21
C GLU A 39 -13.60 24.17 -2.72
N VAL A 40 -12.27 24.20 -2.60
CA VAL A 40 -11.51 25.35 -2.11
C VAL A 40 -10.70 25.96 -3.25
N GLY A 41 -10.84 27.24 -3.47
CA GLY A 41 -10.11 27.95 -4.51
C GLY A 41 -8.60 27.94 -4.28
N MET A 42 -7.82 27.58 -5.30
CA MET A 42 -6.37 27.48 -5.20
C MET A 42 -5.70 28.83 -4.91
N ASN A 43 -6.24 29.91 -5.47
CA ASN A 43 -5.65 31.24 -5.40
C ASN A 43 -6.16 32.07 -4.21
N ASP A 44 -7.45 32.02 -3.93
CA ASP A 44 -8.10 32.84 -2.89
C ASP A 44 -8.27 32.11 -1.55
N LYS A 45 -8.02 30.78 -1.51
CA LYS A 45 -8.17 29.94 -0.33
C LYS A 45 -9.56 30.01 0.33
N LYS A 46 -10.60 30.34 -0.46
CA LYS A 46 -11.98 30.40 0.00
C LYS A 46 -12.72 29.14 -0.39
N VAL A 47 -13.68 28.77 0.44
CA VAL A 47 -14.64 27.70 0.13
C VAL A 47 -15.61 28.22 -0.91
N HIS A 48 -15.67 27.57 -2.06
CA HIS A 48 -16.53 27.91 -3.19
C HIS A 48 -17.77 27.04 -3.25
N ASP A 49 -17.69 25.82 -2.77
CA ASP A 49 -18.80 24.88 -2.72
C ASP A 49 -18.62 23.85 -1.62
N ILE A 50 -19.71 23.30 -1.06
CA ILE A 50 -19.69 22.32 0.01
C ILE A 50 -20.76 21.27 -0.27
N GLY A 51 -20.35 20.00 -0.31
CA GLY A 51 -21.22 18.83 -0.33
C GLY A 51 -21.19 18.11 1.01
N ALA A 52 -22.32 17.55 1.42
CA ALA A 52 -22.34 16.58 2.50
C ALA A 52 -23.48 15.57 2.33
N ILE A 53 -23.25 14.36 2.83
CA ILE A 53 -24.24 13.27 2.83
C ILE A 53 -24.25 12.64 4.22
N LYS A 54 -25.40 12.60 4.88
CA LYS A 54 -25.59 11.93 6.15
C LYS A 54 -25.84 10.43 6.02
N PHE A 55 -25.66 9.72 7.12
CA PHE A 55 -25.96 8.29 7.27
C PHE A 55 -27.40 7.91 6.88
N ASP A 56 -28.38 8.81 7.07
CA ASP A 56 -29.79 8.64 6.71
C ASP A 56 -30.11 8.96 5.24
N GLY A 57 -29.08 9.30 4.44
CA GLY A 57 -29.23 9.67 3.04
C GLY A 57 -29.59 11.15 2.80
N ALA A 58 -29.71 11.96 3.86
CA ALA A 58 -29.93 13.41 3.68
C ALA A 58 -28.71 14.04 3.01
N VAL A 59 -28.97 14.87 1.99
CA VAL A 59 -27.95 15.53 1.17
C VAL A 59 -27.95 17.03 1.46
N PHE A 60 -26.75 17.59 1.56
CA PHE A 60 -26.50 19.03 1.66
C PHE A 60 -25.62 19.50 0.51
N HIS A 61 -25.98 20.65 -0.08
CA HIS A 61 -25.20 21.30 -1.12
C HIS A 61 -25.41 22.81 -1.01
N SER A 62 -24.38 23.55 -0.61
CA SER A 62 -24.44 25.01 -0.42
C SER A 62 -23.02 25.57 -0.32
N THR A 63 -22.89 26.87 -0.53
CA THR A 63 -21.66 27.64 -0.28
C THR A 63 -21.57 28.14 1.17
N ASN A 64 -22.62 27.94 1.97
CA ASN A 64 -22.79 28.54 3.28
C ASN A 64 -22.32 27.58 4.42
N LYS A 65 -21.17 27.88 4.96
CA LYS A 65 -20.55 27.12 6.08
C LYS A 65 -21.46 27.04 7.32
N SER A 66 -22.20 28.12 7.66
CA SER A 66 -23.08 28.09 8.83
C SER A 66 -24.28 27.15 8.65
N GLU A 67 -24.72 26.94 7.42
CA GLU A 67 -25.77 25.97 7.10
C GLU A 67 -25.25 24.55 7.20
N LEU A 68 -24.00 24.29 6.73
CA LEU A 68 -23.34 23.01 6.94
C LEU A 68 -23.28 22.65 8.44
N LEU A 69 -22.81 23.59 9.29
CA LEU A 69 -22.71 23.34 10.73
C LEU A 69 -24.06 23.00 11.36
N ARG A 70 -25.16 23.62 10.87
CA ARG A 70 -26.54 23.27 11.30
C ARG A 70 -26.95 21.89 10.77
N PHE A 71 -26.59 21.57 9.52
CA PHE A 71 -26.84 20.26 8.94
C PHE A 71 -26.16 19.16 9.74
N LEU A 72 -24.93 19.37 10.25
CA LEU A 72 -24.14 18.40 11.02
C LEU A 72 -24.55 18.30 12.51
N ASN A 73 -25.66 18.89 12.96
CA ASN A 73 -25.99 18.98 14.38
C ASN A 73 -26.13 17.62 15.10
N ASN A 74 -26.62 16.58 14.42
CA ASN A 74 -26.85 15.25 14.99
C ASN A 74 -25.84 14.24 14.44
N VAL A 75 -24.60 14.66 14.27
CA VAL A 75 -23.53 13.85 13.71
C VAL A 75 -22.40 13.75 14.73
N ASP A 76 -21.91 12.55 14.95
CA ASP A 76 -20.79 12.25 15.84
C ASP A 76 -19.48 12.20 15.06
N PHE A 77 -19.49 11.55 13.89
CA PHE A 77 -18.35 11.39 13.01
C PHE A 77 -18.51 12.22 11.73
N VAL A 78 -17.49 13.00 11.39
CA VAL A 78 -17.39 13.65 10.10
C VAL A 78 -16.30 12.98 9.29
N CYS A 79 -16.69 12.42 8.15
CA CYS A 79 -15.82 11.60 7.30
C CYS A 79 -15.56 12.35 5.98
N GLY A 80 -14.43 12.08 5.38
CA GLY A 80 -14.09 12.60 4.06
C GLY A 80 -12.82 11.98 3.52
N HIS A 81 -12.41 12.40 2.34
CA HIS A 81 -11.19 11.92 1.72
C HIS A 81 -10.13 13.04 1.69
N ASN A 82 -9.04 12.89 2.44
CA ASN A 82 -8.06 13.94 2.73
C ASN A 82 -8.64 15.12 3.54
N ILE A 83 -9.68 14.84 4.31
CA ILE A 83 -10.43 15.87 5.05
C ILE A 83 -9.59 16.52 6.15
N ILE A 84 -8.72 15.77 6.84
CA ILE A 84 -7.92 16.27 7.97
C ILE A 84 -7.02 17.41 7.52
N HIS A 85 -6.28 17.23 6.45
CA HIS A 85 -5.29 18.20 5.99
C HIS A 85 -5.81 19.19 4.94
N HIS A 86 -7.01 18.94 4.38
CA HIS A 86 -7.58 19.83 3.38
C HIS A 86 -8.82 20.55 3.89
N ASP A 87 -9.96 19.89 4.05
CA ASP A 87 -11.26 20.55 4.23
C ASP A 87 -11.49 21.03 5.66
N SER A 88 -11.04 20.28 6.68
CA SER A 88 -11.34 20.57 8.09
C SER A 88 -10.89 21.95 8.53
N LYS A 89 -9.73 22.41 8.07
CA LYS A 89 -9.19 23.75 8.38
C LYS A 89 -10.03 24.90 7.85
N TYR A 90 -10.74 24.67 6.73
CA TYR A 90 -11.63 25.69 6.13
C TYR A 90 -13.05 25.62 6.69
N LEU A 91 -13.51 24.41 7.01
CA LEU A 91 -14.90 24.19 7.41
C LEU A 91 -15.10 24.30 8.92
N PHE A 92 -14.16 23.82 9.73
CA PHE A 92 -14.40 23.59 11.17
C PHE A 92 -13.54 24.43 12.12
N ALA A 93 -12.55 25.19 11.65
CA ALA A 93 -11.62 25.96 12.48
C ALA A 93 -12.30 26.82 13.55
N ASP A 94 -13.44 27.47 13.21
CA ASP A 94 -14.14 28.41 14.07
C ASP A 94 -15.46 27.83 14.64
N SER A 95 -15.71 26.53 14.50
CA SER A 95 -17.02 25.95 14.81
C SER A 95 -17.34 25.82 16.29
N GLY A 96 -16.32 25.84 17.16
CA GLY A 96 -16.47 25.57 18.60
C GLY A 96 -16.92 24.15 18.94
N LYS A 97 -17.37 23.35 17.98
CA LYS A 97 -17.75 21.94 18.11
C LYS A 97 -16.62 21.07 17.56
N ARG A 98 -16.29 20.02 18.28
CA ARG A 98 -15.32 19.00 17.86
C ARG A 98 -16.09 17.75 17.44
N TRP A 99 -15.96 17.37 16.19
CA TRP A 99 -16.37 16.06 15.68
C TRP A 99 -15.17 15.12 15.68
N VAL A 100 -15.45 13.84 15.75
CA VAL A 100 -14.45 12.80 15.44
C VAL A 100 -14.28 12.77 13.92
N ILE A 101 -13.09 13.07 13.44
CA ILE A 101 -12.80 13.14 12.01
C ILE A 101 -12.29 11.80 11.52
N VAL A 102 -12.86 11.28 10.44
CA VAL A 102 -12.45 10.05 9.75
C VAL A 102 -11.95 10.38 8.35
N ASP A 103 -10.69 10.06 8.08
CA ASP A 103 -10.06 10.33 6.79
C ASP A 103 -9.76 9.04 6.03
N THR A 104 -10.51 8.79 4.96
CA THR A 104 -10.37 7.57 4.16
C THR A 104 -9.05 7.49 3.40
N LEU A 105 -8.37 8.61 3.13
CA LEU A 105 -7.09 8.60 2.41
C LEU A 105 -5.99 7.88 3.19
N TYR A 106 -5.98 7.97 4.52
CA TYR A 106 -4.97 7.32 5.39
C TYR A 106 -5.27 5.84 5.61
N ILE A 107 -6.54 5.48 5.62
CA ILE A 107 -7.00 4.09 5.83
C ILE A 107 -6.87 3.27 4.55
N SER A 108 -7.12 3.86 3.38
CA SER A 108 -7.13 3.17 2.09
C SER A 108 -5.82 2.41 1.79
N PRO A 109 -4.60 2.97 1.96
CA PRO A 109 -3.36 2.22 1.72
C PRO A 109 -3.11 1.10 2.74
N LEU A 110 -3.65 1.22 3.95
CA LEU A 110 -3.54 0.20 4.98
C LEU A 110 -4.37 -1.04 4.64
N LEU A 111 -5.59 -0.83 4.15
CA LEU A 111 -6.54 -1.90 3.87
C LEU A 111 -6.48 -2.42 2.43
N PHE A 112 -6.05 -1.58 1.49
CA PHE A 112 -5.90 -1.91 0.07
C PHE A 112 -4.47 -1.68 -0.45
N PRO A 113 -3.44 -2.27 0.18
CA PRO A 113 -2.04 -2.00 -0.14
C PRO A 113 -1.64 -2.39 -1.57
N GLU A 114 -2.43 -3.21 -2.26
CA GLU A 114 -2.20 -3.60 -3.65
C GLU A 114 -2.65 -2.54 -4.67
N ARG A 115 -3.43 -1.54 -4.25
CA ARG A 115 -3.87 -0.45 -5.12
C ARG A 115 -2.73 0.54 -5.32
N PRO A 116 -2.35 0.89 -6.56
CA PRO A 116 -1.26 1.84 -6.80
C PRO A 116 -1.65 3.29 -6.51
N TYR A 117 -2.95 3.60 -6.47
CA TYR A 117 -3.49 4.94 -6.24
C TYR A 117 -4.62 4.89 -5.22
N HIS A 118 -4.62 5.87 -4.30
CA HIS A 118 -5.60 5.99 -3.22
C HIS A 118 -6.42 7.27 -3.29
N ARG A 119 -6.23 8.10 -4.31
CA ARG A 119 -7.08 9.27 -4.57
C ARG A 119 -8.42 8.81 -5.13
N LEU A 120 -9.49 9.52 -4.79
CA LEU A 120 -10.79 9.33 -5.44
C LEU A 120 -10.65 9.53 -6.95
N LEU A 121 -11.11 8.56 -7.72
CA LEU A 121 -11.10 8.67 -9.19
C LEU A 121 -12.10 9.76 -9.59
N LYS A 122 -11.62 10.84 -10.17
CA LYS A 122 -12.48 11.81 -10.86
C LYS A 122 -12.91 11.15 -12.18
N ASP A 123 -14.21 10.98 -12.36
CA ASP A 123 -14.74 10.47 -13.62
C ASP A 123 -14.26 11.34 -14.78
N ASP A 124 -14.05 10.71 -15.94
CA ASP A 124 -13.45 11.33 -17.12
C ASP A 124 -13.99 12.74 -17.36
N LYS A 125 -13.15 13.75 -17.17
CA LYS A 125 -13.42 15.16 -17.40
C LYS A 125 -13.85 15.50 -18.84
N LEU A 126 -13.95 14.48 -19.70
CA LEU A 126 -14.20 14.63 -21.14
C LEU A 126 -15.69 14.55 -21.53
N LEU A 127 -16.61 14.24 -20.63
CA LEU A 127 -17.98 13.94 -21.03
C LEU A 127 -19.11 14.74 -20.34
N CYS A 128 -18.84 15.56 -19.32
CA CYS A 128 -19.91 16.33 -18.66
C CYS A 128 -19.43 17.71 -18.21
N ASP A 129 -20.24 18.74 -18.48
CA ASP A 129 -20.12 20.11 -17.95
C ASP A 129 -20.34 20.21 -16.42
N GLN A 130 -20.45 19.09 -15.71
CA GLN A 130 -20.54 18.99 -14.25
C GLN A 130 -19.14 18.82 -13.65
N MET A 131 -18.29 19.81 -13.89
CA MET A 131 -17.00 19.87 -13.24
C MET A 131 -17.18 20.24 -11.77
N ASN A 132 -16.60 19.38 -10.87
CA ASN A 132 -16.45 19.61 -9.43
C ASN A 132 -17.78 19.76 -8.66
N ASN A 133 -18.57 18.70 -8.59
CA ASN A 133 -19.71 18.66 -7.66
C ASN A 133 -19.26 17.93 -6.37
N PRO A 134 -19.11 18.63 -5.24
CA PRO A 134 -18.64 18.02 -3.98
C PRO A 134 -19.60 16.93 -3.46
N VAL A 135 -20.86 16.93 -3.84
CA VAL A 135 -21.79 15.84 -3.48
C VAL A 135 -21.38 14.51 -4.15
N ASN A 136 -20.95 14.54 -5.42
CA ASN A 136 -20.47 13.34 -6.10
C ASN A 136 -19.20 12.80 -5.46
N ASP A 137 -18.30 13.66 -4.99
CA ASP A 137 -17.09 13.25 -4.30
C ASP A 137 -17.42 12.71 -2.89
N CYS A 138 -18.47 13.25 -2.21
CA CYS A 138 -19.03 12.65 -1.00
C CYS A 138 -19.59 11.23 -1.24
N GLU A 139 -20.29 10.98 -2.35
CA GLU A 139 -20.79 9.63 -2.67
C GLU A 139 -19.65 8.63 -2.82
N LYS A 140 -18.58 9.00 -3.56
CA LYS A 140 -17.41 8.16 -3.75
C LYS A 140 -16.65 7.92 -2.42
N ALA A 141 -16.49 8.96 -1.59
CA ALA A 141 -15.86 8.85 -0.28
C ALA A 141 -16.67 7.97 0.67
N ARG A 142 -18.01 8.03 0.60
CA ARG A 142 -18.90 7.13 1.33
C ARG A 142 -18.70 5.68 0.92
N ASP A 143 -18.72 5.40 -0.38
CA ASP A 143 -18.57 4.05 -0.91
C ASP A 143 -17.19 3.48 -0.51
N LEU A 144 -16.12 4.30 -0.56
CA LEU A 144 -14.80 3.92 -0.09
C LEU A 144 -14.79 3.62 1.42
N LEU A 145 -15.41 4.47 2.26
CA LEU A 145 -15.52 4.24 3.70
C LEU A 145 -16.22 2.92 4.02
N MET A 146 -17.31 2.61 3.28
CA MET A 146 -18.02 1.34 3.45
C MET A 146 -17.14 0.13 3.09
N ASP A 147 -16.38 0.24 1.99
CA ASP A 147 -15.40 -0.77 1.60
C ASP A 147 -14.32 -0.94 2.67
N GLU A 148 -13.81 0.15 3.24
CA GLU A 148 -12.78 0.14 4.30
C GLU A 148 -13.30 -0.53 5.58
N ILE A 149 -14.50 -0.20 6.02
CA ILE A 149 -15.13 -0.84 7.19
C ILE A 149 -15.37 -2.33 6.93
N ALA A 150 -15.84 -2.70 5.73
CA ALA A 150 -16.04 -4.09 5.36
C ALA A 150 -14.72 -4.89 5.39
N HIS A 151 -13.63 -4.32 4.83
CA HIS A 151 -12.31 -4.94 4.85
C HIS A 151 -11.74 -5.03 6.26
N TRP A 152 -11.87 -3.98 7.06
CA TRP A 152 -11.46 -4.01 8.45
C TRP A 152 -12.17 -5.13 9.21
N ASN A 153 -13.48 -5.25 9.06
CA ASN A 153 -14.27 -6.28 9.74
C ASN A 153 -13.88 -7.70 9.30
N ALA A 154 -13.44 -7.88 8.05
CA ALA A 154 -12.97 -9.15 7.52
C ALA A 154 -11.55 -9.53 7.97
N LEU A 155 -10.76 -8.60 8.52
CA LEU A 155 -9.43 -8.91 9.04
C LEU A 155 -9.49 -9.86 10.24
N PRO A 156 -8.50 -10.77 10.40
CA PRO A 156 -8.32 -11.53 11.63
C PRO A 156 -8.16 -10.59 12.84
N SER A 157 -8.62 -11.02 14.02
CA SER A 157 -8.52 -10.22 15.25
C SER A 157 -7.08 -9.81 15.58
N SER A 158 -6.11 -10.70 15.35
CA SER A 158 -4.69 -10.41 15.51
C SER A 158 -4.22 -9.21 14.67
N LYS A 159 -4.64 -9.12 13.41
CA LYS A 159 -4.28 -8.00 12.53
C LYS A 159 -4.96 -6.71 12.92
N LYS A 160 -6.25 -6.77 13.33
CA LYS A 160 -6.97 -5.60 13.86
C LYS A 160 -6.25 -5.02 15.06
N GLN A 161 -5.87 -5.88 16.01
CA GLN A 161 -5.14 -5.48 17.23
C GLN A 161 -3.76 -4.91 16.89
N ILE A 162 -3.03 -5.51 15.93
CA ILE A 162 -1.74 -4.98 15.48
C ILE A 162 -1.89 -3.57 14.92
N PHE A 163 -2.80 -3.38 13.95
CA PHE A 163 -2.98 -2.06 13.32
C PHE A 163 -3.54 -1.04 14.30
N ALA A 164 -4.52 -1.41 15.13
CA ALA A 164 -5.05 -0.53 16.14
C ALA A 164 -3.98 -0.06 17.14
N SER A 165 -3.15 -0.98 17.63
CA SER A 165 -2.10 -0.66 18.61
C SER A 165 -0.95 0.16 18.03
N LEU A 166 -0.63 -0.03 16.75
CA LEU A 166 0.38 0.78 16.06
C LEU A 166 -0.10 2.20 15.76
N LEU A 167 -1.41 2.38 15.52
CA LEU A 167 -1.98 3.62 15.01
C LEU A 167 -2.78 4.41 16.08
N GLN A 168 -2.94 3.86 17.28
CA GLN A 168 -3.61 4.55 18.39
C GLN A 168 -2.88 5.85 18.75
N GLY A 169 -3.65 6.90 19.05
CA GLY A 169 -3.11 8.21 19.45
C GLY A 169 -2.55 9.04 18.29
N ILE A 170 -2.73 8.60 17.05
CA ILE A 170 -2.32 9.31 15.84
C ILE A 170 -3.56 9.89 15.19
N ASP A 171 -3.62 11.22 15.08
CA ASP A 171 -4.83 11.97 14.71
C ASP A 171 -5.49 11.47 13.41
N GLU A 172 -4.68 11.10 12.42
CA GLU A 172 -5.16 10.65 11.11
C GLU A 172 -5.91 9.31 11.16
N PHE A 173 -5.71 8.51 12.21
CA PHE A 173 -6.30 7.17 12.34
C PHE A 173 -7.30 7.05 13.48
N CYS A 174 -7.20 7.92 14.50
CA CYS A 174 -8.02 7.83 15.71
C CYS A 174 -9.52 7.76 15.41
N GLY A 175 -10.00 8.60 14.50
CA GLY A 175 -11.43 8.63 14.18
C GLY A 175 -11.95 7.35 13.55
N PHE A 176 -11.17 6.73 12.64
CA PHE A 176 -11.55 5.44 12.07
C PHE A 176 -11.52 4.32 13.11
N LEU A 177 -10.46 4.26 13.93
CA LEU A 177 -10.31 3.26 14.97
C LEU A 177 -11.45 3.34 16.01
N GLU A 178 -11.88 4.56 16.38
CA GLU A 178 -13.03 4.79 17.25
C GLU A 178 -14.32 4.34 16.57
N MET A 179 -14.55 4.70 15.30
CA MET A 179 -15.73 4.33 14.54
C MET A 179 -15.92 2.81 14.43
N VAL A 180 -14.83 2.04 14.28
CA VAL A 180 -14.88 0.59 14.14
C VAL A 180 -14.76 -0.14 15.49
N GLY A 181 -14.68 0.58 16.61
CA GLY A 181 -14.53 0.01 17.94
C GLY A 181 -13.26 -0.84 18.09
N ALA A 182 -12.12 -0.33 17.58
CA ALA A 182 -10.89 -1.09 17.53
C ALA A 182 -10.28 -1.29 18.93
N GLU A 183 -9.81 -2.50 19.22
CA GLU A 183 -9.17 -2.87 20.47
C GLU A 183 -7.65 -2.87 20.33
N CYS A 184 -6.94 -2.28 21.28
CA CYS A 184 -5.49 -2.21 21.33
C CYS A 184 -4.94 -3.20 22.36
N VAL A 185 -3.70 -3.63 22.16
CA VAL A 185 -2.93 -4.46 23.11
C VAL A 185 -1.71 -3.70 23.62
N GLU A 186 -1.16 -4.16 24.74
CA GLU A 186 0.05 -3.59 25.32
C GLU A 186 1.29 -3.86 24.42
N LYS A 187 2.32 -3.04 24.59
CA LYS A 187 3.50 -3.05 23.70
C LYS A 187 4.20 -4.40 23.63
N ASP A 188 4.36 -5.11 24.73
CA ASP A 188 5.06 -6.39 24.76
C ASP A 188 4.22 -7.50 24.09
N GLU A 189 2.92 -7.43 24.26
CA GLU A 189 1.96 -8.30 23.57
C GLU A 189 1.95 -7.99 22.07
N LEU A 190 2.00 -6.71 21.68
CA LEU A 190 2.07 -6.29 20.28
C LEU A 190 3.29 -6.87 19.55
N VAL A 191 4.48 -6.83 20.18
CA VAL A 191 5.70 -7.44 19.61
C VAL A 191 5.49 -8.93 19.36
N THR A 192 4.95 -9.63 20.38
CA THR A 192 4.67 -11.07 20.30
C THR A 192 3.65 -11.37 19.19
N LEU A 193 2.60 -10.56 19.09
CA LEU A 193 1.53 -10.72 18.11
C LEU A 193 2.05 -10.51 16.68
N ILE A 194 2.90 -9.49 16.46
CA ILE A 194 3.54 -9.26 15.15
C ILE A 194 4.42 -10.44 14.78
N HIS A 195 5.27 -10.94 15.68
CA HIS A 195 6.11 -12.12 15.40
C HIS A 195 5.28 -13.35 15.08
N SER A 196 4.17 -13.58 15.77
CA SER A 196 3.28 -14.70 15.51
C SER A 196 2.59 -14.59 14.15
N GLU A 197 1.99 -13.44 13.84
CA GLU A 197 1.20 -13.24 12.62
C GLU A 197 2.08 -13.19 11.35
N TYR A 198 3.33 -12.72 11.49
CA TYR A 198 4.26 -12.55 10.37
C TYR A 198 5.50 -13.47 10.44
N HIS A 199 5.47 -14.53 11.25
CA HIS A 199 6.67 -15.34 11.55
C HIS A 199 7.38 -15.91 10.32
N GLU A 200 6.65 -16.24 9.25
CA GLU A 200 7.24 -16.71 7.99
C GLU A 200 7.48 -15.61 6.95
N LYS A 201 7.13 -14.38 7.26
CA LYS A 201 7.20 -13.25 6.35
C LYS A 201 8.26 -12.21 6.70
N ILE A 202 8.77 -12.25 7.94
CA ILE A 202 9.79 -11.33 8.45
C ILE A 202 10.88 -12.09 9.19
N CYS A 203 12.04 -11.47 9.40
CA CYS A 203 13.10 -12.01 10.24
C CYS A 203 12.62 -12.16 11.69
N ALA A 204 12.82 -13.35 12.29
CA ALA A 204 12.44 -13.59 13.69
C ALA A 204 13.20 -12.71 14.69
N ASN A 205 14.39 -12.23 14.31
CA ASN A 205 15.25 -11.38 15.13
C ASN A 205 15.14 -9.87 14.74
N ALA A 206 14.04 -9.49 14.07
CA ALA A 206 13.78 -8.09 13.76
C ALA A 206 13.58 -7.25 15.04
N LYS A 207 14.21 -6.07 15.09
CA LYS A 207 14.15 -5.17 16.28
C LYS A 207 12.81 -4.42 16.36
N LEU A 208 11.70 -5.16 16.47
CA LEU A 208 10.34 -4.61 16.45
C LEU A 208 10.10 -3.55 17.52
N SER A 209 10.58 -3.74 18.75
CA SER A 209 10.36 -2.78 19.85
C SER A 209 10.90 -1.38 19.53
N SER A 210 12.03 -1.28 18.83
CA SER A 210 12.60 -0.03 18.37
C SER A 210 11.76 0.60 17.26
N ILE A 211 11.36 -0.20 16.27
CA ILE A 211 10.57 0.25 15.13
C ILE A 211 9.18 0.74 15.60
N ILE A 212 8.50 -0.01 16.48
CA ILE A 212 7.22 0.37 17.07
C ILE A 212 7.31 1.73 17.78
N SER A 213 8.43 2.00 18.47
CA SER A 213 8.59 3.25 19.22
C SER A 213 8.90 4.46 18.34
N GLN A 214 9.56 4.26 17.21
CA GLN A 214 10.07 5.36 16.37
C GLN A 214 9.21 5.60 15.13
N HIS A 215 8.63 4.54 14.56
CA HIS A 215 7.97 4.54 13.26
C HIS A 215 6.71 3.66 13.23
N PRO A 216 5.72 3.89 14.12
CA PRO A 216 4.54 3.01 14.20
C PRO A 216 3.67 3.06 12.92
N CYS A 217 3.45 4.24 12.32
CA CYS A 217 2.67 4.36 11.09
C CYS A 217 3.33 3.64 9.92
N GLU A 218 4.62 3.89 9.74
CA GLU A 218 5.38 3.27 8.67
C GLU A 218 5.45 1.75 8.86
N LEU A 219 5.52 1.27 10.09
CA LEU A 219 5.44 -0.16 10.39
C LEU A 219 4.07 -0.74 10.01
N ALA A 220 2.98 -0.04 10.31
CA ALA A 220 1.65 -0.49 9.92
C ALA A 220 1.51 -0.64 8.40
N TYR A 221 1.93 0.36 7.62
CA TYR A 221 1.94 0.27 6.15
C TYR A 221 2.90 -0.79 5.62
N ALA A 222 4.09 -0.94 6.22
CA ALA A 222 5.04 -1.98 5.86
C ALA A 222 4.44 -3.38 6.07
N LEU A 223 3.79 -3.63 7.20
CA LEU A 223 3.12 -4.89 7.49
C LEU A 223 1.94 -5.15 6.56
N ALA A 224 1.17 -4.12 6.20
CA ALA A 224 0.11 -4.24 5.20
C ALA A 224 0.65 -4.67 3.84
N LEU A 225 1.71 -4.03 3.35
CA LEU A 225 2.39 -4.37 2.09
C LEU A 225 2.99 -5.77 2.11
N ILE A 226 3.68 -6.16 3.18
CA ILE A 226 4.27 -7.50 3.35
C ILE A 226 3.18 -8.60 3.30
N ASN A 227 1.97 -8.27 3.69
CA ASN A 227 0.87 -9.24 3.73
C ASN A 227 0.14 -9.40 2.39
N THR A 228 0.45 -8.59 1.38
CA THR A 228 -0.19 -8.71 0.06
C THR A 228 0.09 -10.08 -0.56
N SER A 229 -0.89 -10.62 -1.27
CA SER A 229 -0.71 -11.83 -2.07
C SER A 229 0.05 -11.54 -3.37
N ASN A 230 -0.05 -10.32 -3.86
CA ASN A 230 0.61 -9.85 -5.07
C ASN A 230 1.98 -9.26 -4.75
N TYR A 231 3.04 -10.08 -4.86
CA TYR A 231 4.43 -9.63 -4.64
C TYR A 231 4.93 -8.58 -5.65
N ARG A 232 4.15 -8.31 -6.71
CA ARG A 232 4.44 -7.24 -7.70
C ARG A 232 3.95 -5.87 -7.25
N SER A 233 3.17 -5.80 -6.17
CA SER A 233 2.70 -4.53 -5.64
C SER A 233 3.89 -3.70 -5.15
N VAL A 234 4.05 -2.52 -5.70
CA VAL A 234 5.02 -1.53 -5.23
C VAL A 234 4.40 -0.66 -4.15
N THR A 235 5.22 -0.05 -3.32
CA THR A 235 4.73 0.91 -2.32
C THR A 235 3.99 2.05 -3.04
N PRO A 236 2.73 2.35 -2.67
CA PRO A 236 1.98 3.41 -3.32
C PRO A 236 2.71 4.76 -3.23
N PRO A 237 2.74 5.57 -4.31
CA PRO A 237 3.46 6.85 -4.31
C PRO A 237 3.01 7.82 -3.19
N TRP A 238 1.73 7.79 -2.82
CA TRP A 238 1.23 8.59 -1.72
C TRP A 238 1.86 8.18 -0.37
N VAL A 239 2.01 6.87 -0.13
CA VAL A 239 2.67 6.35 1.07
C VAL A 239 4.13 6.75 1.09
N LEU A 240 4.86 6.60 -0.02
CA LEU A 240 6.27 7.01 -0.13
C LEU A 240 6.46 8.50 0.15
N HIS A 241 5.54 9.34 -0.31
CA HIS A 241 5.62 10.78 -0.11
C HIS A 241 5.38 11.18 1.36
N ASN A 242 4.43 10.55 2.03
CA ASN A 242 4.02 10.93 3.39
C ASN A 242 4.75 10.13 4.48
N TYR A 243 5.20 8.91 4.18
CA TYR A 243 5.83 7.96 5.11
C TYR A 243 7.10 7.37 4.49
N ALA A 244 8.10 8.22 4.29
CA ALA A 244 9.33 7.89 3.55
C ALA A 244 10.13 6.69 4.11
N HIS A 245 9.94 6.33 5.38
CA HIS A 245 10.65 5.23 6.02
C HIS A 245 10.02 3.84 5.78
N VAL A 246 8.87 3.73 5.11
CA VAL A 246 8.17 2.44 4.89
C VAL A 246 9.09 1.42 4.21
N GLU A 247 9.77 1.80 3.13
CA GLU A 247 10.68 0.88 2.40
C GLU A 247 11.90 0.48 3.25
N ASN A 248 12.43 1.40 4.04
CA ASN A 248 13.51 1.08 4.98
C ASN A 248 13.06 0.07 6.03
N ILE A 249 11.83 0.19 6.54
CA ILE A 249 11.28 -0.74 7.51
C ILE A 249 11.06 -2.12 6.88
N ILE A 250 10.52 -2.19 5.65
CA ILE A 250 10.41 -3.46 4.93
C ILE A 250 11.79 -4.11 4.78
N THR A 251 12.82 -3.33 4.44
CA THR A 251 14.20 -3.81 4.34
C THR A 251 14.73 -4.32 5.69
N LEU A 252 14.52 -3.60 6.79
CA LEU A 252 14.90 -4.04 8.13
C LEU A 252 14.20 -5.34 8.57
N LEU A 253 12.95 -5.50 8.19
CA LEU A 253 12.15 -6.70 8.52
C LEU A 253 12.49 -7.90 7.64
N ARG A 254 12.90 -7.70 6.38
CA ARG A 254 12.91 -8.76 5.37
C ARG A 254 14.23 -8.98 4.64
N GLN A 255 15.10 -7.97 4.54
CA GLN A 255 16.34 -8.07 3.77
C GLN A 255 17.59 -8.06 4.66
N SER A 256 17.49 -7.64 5.90
CA SER A 256 18.59 -7.66 6.86
C SER A 256 18.73 -9.06 7.46
N LYS A 257 19.72 -9.84 6.95
CA LYS A 257 19.99 -11.17 7.46
C LYS A 257 20.45 -11.12 8.92
N CYS A 258 19.78 -11.85 9.80
CA CYS A 258 20.21 -11.96 11.20
C CYS A 258 21.45 -12.85 11.35
N GLU A 259 22.26 -12.58 12.36
CA GLU A 259 23.50 -13.32 12.65
C GLU A 259 23.22 -14.79 12.97
N GLU A 260 22.13 -15.07 13.67
CA GLU A 260 21.74 -16.42 14.11
C GLU A 260 21.14 -17.28 12.99
N GLY A 261 20.75 -16.68 11.85
CA GLY A 261 20.22 -17.41 10.70
C GLY A 261 18.84 -18.02 10.95
N CYS A 262 17.82 -17.20 11.21
CA CYS A 262 16.45 -17.71 11.40
C CYS A 262 15.87 -18.37 10.15
N ALA A 263 14.77 -19.12 10.30
CA ALA A 263 14.12 -19.86 9.21
C ALA A 263 13.76 -18.96 8.01
N TYR A 264 13.25 -17.75 8.26
CA TYR A 264 12.97 -16.77 7.21
C TYR A 264 14.23 -16.38 6.44
N CYS A 265 15.28 -15.93 7.13
CA CYS A 265 16.52 -15.48 6.50
C CYS A 265 17.21 -16.59 5.71
N ASN A 266 17.23 -17.83 6.24
CA ASN A 266 17.82 -18.97 5.56
C ASN A 266 17.05 -19.38 4.31
N ARG A 267 15.73 -19.19 4.28
CA ARG A 267 14.88 -19.50 3.12
C ARG A 267 14.85 -18.40 2.08
N GLU A 268 14.64 -17.15 2.49
CA GLU A 268 14.37 -16.05 1.55
C GLU A 268 15.64 -15.29 1.13
N LEU A 269 16.68 -15.26 1.96
CA LEU A 269 17.94 -14.54 1.68
C LEU A 269 19.09 -15.44 1.25
N ASP A 270 18.88 -16.75 1.17
CA ASP A 270 19.90 -17.68 0.68
C ASP A 270 19.94 -17.71 -0.85
N VAL A 271 21.11 -17.37 -1.43
CA VAL A 271 21.28 -17.27 -2.89
C VAL A 271 21.18 -18.64 -3.58
N HIS A 272 21.56 -19.75 -2.93
CA HIS A 272 21.47 -21.10 -3.52
C HIS A 272 20.02 -21.58 -3.55
N GLN A 273 19.26 -21.37 -2.48
CA GLN A 273 17.84 -21.72 -2.46
C GLN A 273 17.06 -20.93 -3.52
N ASN A 274 17.35 -19.64 -3.67
CA ASN A 274 16.71 -18.81 -4.67
C ASN A 274 17.20 -19.11 -6.09
N LEU A 275 18.46 -19.48 -6.29
CA LEU A 275 18.97 -20.00 -7.56
C LEU A 275 18.16 -21.22 -8.01
N LYS A 276 17.94 -22.17 -7.11
CA LYS A 276 17.13 -23.36 -7.39
C LYS A 276 15.66 -23.01 -7.63
N ARG A 277 15.09 -22.11 -6.81
CA ARG A 277 13.69 -21.67 -6.89
C ARG A 277 13.37 -21.00 -8.22
N PHE A 278 14.17 -19.99 -8.65
CA PHE A 278 13.87 -19.20 -9.82
C PHE A 278 14.39 -19.80 -11.12
N PHE A 279 15.52 -20.48 -11.08
CA PHE A 279 16.22 -20.93 -12.28
C PHE A 279 16.35 -22.46 -12.39
N GLY A 280 16.03 -23.22 -11.33
CA GLY A 280 16.17 -24.68 -11.31
C GLY A 280 17.62 -25.17 -11.28
N TYR A 281 18.59 -24.30 -10.99
CA TYR A 281 19.99 -24.68 -10.91
C TYR A 281 20.38 -25.03 -9.49
N ASP A 282 21.11 -26.16 -9.32
CA ASP A 282 21.61 -26.56 -8.00
C ASP A 282 22.89 -25.83 -7.59
N GLN A 283 23.66 -25.32 -8.57
CA GLN A 283 24.96 -24.69 -8.31
C GLN A 283 25.22 -23.51 -9.26
N PHE A 284 25.99 -22.56 -8.76
CA PHE A 284 26.55 -21.48 -9.59
C PHE A 284 27.70 -22.01 -10.45
N ARG A 285 27.98 -21.34 -11.56
CA ARG A 285 29.15 -21.66 -12.40
C ARG A 285 30.43 -21.15 -11.74
N THR A 286 31.49 -21.92 -11.87
CA THR A 286 32.84 -21.54 -11.45
C THR A 286 33.69 -21.20 -12.70
N TYR A 287 34.68 -20.34 -12.50
CA TYR A 287 35.61 -19.92 -13.55
C TYR A 287 37.05 -20.13 -13.04
N ALA A 288 37.84 -20.97 -13.70
CA ALA A 288 39.17 -21.36 -13.26
C ALA A 288 39.20 -21.81 -11.77
N GLY A 289 38.15 -22.51 -11.33
CA GLY A 289 37.98 -22.94 -9.93
C GLY A 289 37.41 -21.89 -8.98
N GLU A 290 37.24 -20.63 -9.40
CA GLU A 290 36.70 -19.56 -8.56
C GLU A 290 35.20 -19.43 -8.71
N PRO A 291 34.43 -19.28 -7.62
CA PRO A 291 32.96 -19.13 -7.63
C PRO A 291 32.53 -17.68 -7.94
N LEU A 292 33.04 -17.12 -9.05
CA LEU A 292 32.84 -15.69 -9.37
C LEU A 292 31.37 -15.32 -9.58
N GLN A 293 30.56 -16.21 -10.16
CA GLN A 293 29.15 -15.96 -10.38
C GLN A 293 28.38 -15.85 -9.06
N GLU A 294 28.70 -16.74 -8.11
CA GLU A 294 28.14 -16.70 -6.75
C GLU A 294 28.57 -15.44 -5.99
N LYS A 295 29.89 -15.13 -6.02
CA LYS A 295 30.43 -13.94 -5.38
C LYS A 295 29.74 -12.66 -5.88
N ALA A 296 29.49 -12.58 -7.20
CA ALA A 296 28.80 -11.43 -7.79
C ALA A 296 27.31 -11.36 -7.36
N ALA A 297 26.61 -12.49 -7.36
CA ALA A 297 25.21 -12.54 -6.92
C ALA A 297 25.06 -12.16 -5.44
N ARG A 298 25.93 -12.70 -4.56
CA ARG A 298 25.94 -12.35 -3.12
C ARG A 298 26.22 -10.86 -2.89
N ALA A 299 27.24 -10.30 -3.56
CA ALA A 299 27.57 -8.90 -3.43
C ALA A 299 26.39 -7.99 -3.86
N ALA A 300 25.68 -8.37 -4.92
CA ALA A 300 24.49 -7.62 -5.35
C ALA A 300 23.33 -7.72 -4.34
N VAL A 301 23.06 -8.92 -3.77
CA VAL A 301 22.05 -9.10 -2.71
C VAL A 301 22.42 -8.31 -1.44
N GLU A 302 23.71 -8.15 -1.16
CA GLU A 302 24.21 -7.32 -0.04
C GLU A 302 24.20 -5.81 -0.35
N GLY A 303 23.67 -5.38 -1.50
CA GLY A 303 23.63 -3.98 -1.93
C GLY A 303 24.99 -3.37 -2.29
N LYS A 304 26.00 -4.20 -2.54
CA LYS A 304 27.35 -3.74 -2.88
C LYS A 304 27.46 -3.41 -4.36
N SER A 305 28.09 -2.28 -4.67
CA SER A 305 28.50 -1.95 -6.03
C SER A 305 29.61 -2.88 -6.50
N LEU A 306 29.47 -3.44 -7.70
CA LEU A 306 30.45 -4.36 -8.28
C LEU A 306 30.60 -4.17 -9.79
N LEU A 307 31.79 -4.55 -10.30
CA LEU A 307 32.05 -4.73 -11.72
C LEU A 307 32.26 -6.21 -11.99
N ALA A 308 31.33 -6.83 -12.74
CA ALA A 308 31.39 -8.24 -13.09
C ALA A 308 31.83 -8.44 -14.54
N ILE A 309 33.02 -9.04 -14.74
CA ILE A 309 33.59 -9.33 -16.05
C ILE A 309 33.63 -10.85 -16.25
N PHE A 310 32.86 -11.36 -17.21
CA PHE A 310 32.79 -12.76 -17.56
C PHE A 310 32.98 -12.98 -19.06
N PRO A 311 33.44 -14.14 -19.50
CA PRO A 311 33.50 -14.45 -20.93
C PRO A 311 32.10 -14.48 -21.56
N THR A 312 32.04 -14.43 -22.89
CA THR A 312 30.79 -14.59 -23.64
C THR A 312 30.17 -15.95 -23.33
N GLY A 313 28.87 -16.03 -23.10
CA GLY A 313 28.19 -17.27 -22.65
C GLY A 313 28.44 -17.63 -21.17
N GLY A 314 29.19 -16.82 -20.42
CA GLY A 314 29.54 -17.03 -19.03
C GLY A 314 28.42 -16.84 -18.00
N GLY A 315 27.15 -16.69 -18.41
CA GLY A 315 26.02 -16.59 -17.48
C GLY A 315 25.99 -15.27 -16.69
N LYS A 316 26.48 -14.17 -17.27
CA LYS A 316 26.42 -12.81 -16.67
C LYS A 316 25.03 -12.40 -16.21
N SER A 317 24.00 -12.75 -16.98
CA SER A 317 22.62 -12.36 -16.70
C SER A 317 22.14 -12.82 -15.31
N LEU A 318 22.57 -13.99 -14.86
CA LEU A 318 22.19 -14.54 -13.56
C LEU A 318 22.67 -13.64 -12.41
N THR A 319 23.81 -12.96 -12.55
CA THR A 319 24.40 -12.13 -11.48
C THR A 319 23.59 -10.87 -11.16
N PHE A 320 22.69 -10.45 -12.03
CA PHE A 320 21.73 -9.35 -11.76
C PHE A 320 20.28 -9.83 -11.75
N GLN A 321 19.91 -10.87 -12.50
CA GLN A 321 18.53 -11.38 -12.50
C GLN A 321 18.16 -12.04 -11.18
N LEU A 322 19.04 -12.86 -10.59
CA LEU A 322 18.77 -13.50 -9.31
C LEU A 322 18.60 -12.48 -8.16
N PRO A 323 19.52 -11.52 -7.95
CA PRO A 323 19.32 -10.48 -6.94
C PRO A 323 18.06 -9.65 -7.18
N ALA A 324 17.75 -9.28 -8.45
CA ALA A 324 16.55 -8.55 -8.80
C ALA A 324 15.25 -9.28 -8.39
N LEU A 325 15.19 -10.59 -8.67
CA LEU A 325 14.03 -11.41 -8.30
C LEU A 325 13.93 -11.60 -6.78
N MET A 326 15.06 -11.74 -6.09
CA MET A 326 15.10 -11.82 -4.63
C MET A 326 14.63 -10.52 -3.99
N GLU A 327 15.09 -9.38 -4.48
CA GLU A 327 14.71 -8.04 -4.01
C GLU A 327 13.22 -7.75 -4.29
N GLY A 328 12.77 -8.00 -5.52
CA GLY A 328 11.36 -7.87 -5.88
C GLY A 328 10.45 -8.67 -4.97
N ARG A 329 10.84 -9.91 -4.62
CA ARG A 329 10.07 -10.77 -3.73
C ARG A 329 10.14 -10.37 -2.25
N SER A 330 11.31 -9.94 -1.78
CA SER A 330 11.51 -9.65 -0.34
C SER A 330 11.02 -8.25 0.04
N VAL A 331 11.28 -7.23 -0.76
CA VAL A 331 11.02 -5.83 -0.41
C VAL A 331 10.21 -5.06 -1.45
N HIS A 332 9.64 -5.74 -2.43
CA HIS A 332 8.93 -5.14 -3.57
C HIS A 332 9.80 -4.14 -4.38
N GLY A 333 11.12 -4.36 -4.36
CA GLY A 333 12.09 -3.48 -4.99
C GLY A 333 11.97 -3.48 -6.52
N LEU A 334 12.27 -2.35 -7.14
CA LEU A 334 12.32 -2.17 -8.58
C LEU A 334 13.77 -2.21 -9.06
N THR A 335 14.13 -3.20 -9.86
CA THR A 335 15.45 -3.29 -10.49
C THR A 335 15.40 -2.76 -11.93
N VAL A 336 16.25 -1.79 -12.26
CA VAL A 336 16.39 -1.22 -13.60
C VAL A 336 17.64 -1.76 -14.28
N VAL A 337 17.46 -2.43 -15.44
CA VAL A 337 18.55 -2.96 -16.26
C VAL A 337 18.70 -2.10 -17.51
N ILE A 338 19.85 -1.44 -17.67
CA ILE A 338 20.17 -0.62 -18.84
C ILE A 338 21.00 -1.46 -19.83
N SER A 339 20.51 -1.61 -21.06
CA SER A 339 21.21 -2.34 -22.12
C SER A 339 21.28 -1.49 -23.41
N PRO A 340 22.42 -1.45 -24.12
CA PRO A 340 22.55 -0.69 -25.36
C PRO A 340 21.89 -1.37 -26.58
N LEU A 341 21.56 -2.66 -26.49
CA LEU A 341 21.03 -3.46 -27.59
C LEU A 341 19.58 -3.89 -27.32
N GLN A 342 18.67 -3.47 -28.20
CA GLN A 342 17.24 -3.82 -28.08
C GLN A 342 16.99 -5.33 -28.22
N SER A 343 17.73 -6.03 -29.09
CA SER A 343 17.64 -7.48 -29.22
C SER A 343 17.98 -8.17 -27.89
N LEU A 344 19.05 -7.73 -27.23
CA LEU A 344 19.46 -8.29 -25.94
C LEU A 344 18.41 -8.02 -24.84
N MET A 345 17.78 -6.84 -24.84
CA MET A 345 16.69 -6.55 -23.91
C MET A 345 15.52 -7.51 -24.08
N LYS A 346 15.13 -7.74 -25.35
CA LYS A 346 14.06 -8.68 -25.66
C LYS A 346 14.44 -10.11 -25.24
N ASP A 347 15.62 -10.58 -25.63
CA ASP A 347 16.10 -11.93 -25.30
C ASP A 347 16.14 -12.16 -23.76
N GLN A 348 16.50 -11.13 -22.97
CA GLN A 348 16.49 -11.23 -21.49
C GLN A 348 15.07 -11.42 -20.96
N VAL A 349 14.08 -10.68 -21.46
CA VAL A 349 12.69 -10.77 -21.03
C VAL A 349 12.06 -12.08 -21.51
N ASP A 350 12.29 -12.47 -22.76
CA ASP A 350 11.75 -13.71 -23.34
C ASP A 350 12.29 -14.94 -22.58
N ASN A 351 13.59 -14.97 -22.27
CA ASN A 351 14.21 -16.05 -21.48
C ASN A 351 13.65 -16.16 -20.04
N LEU A 352 13.28 -15.05 -19.42
CA LEU A 352 12.60 -15.05 -18.11
C LEU A 352 11.16 -15.56 -18.25
N ALA A 353 10.43 -15.10 -19.28
CA ALA A 353 9.06 -15.53 -19.55
C ALA A 353 8.95 -17.03 -19.84
N GLU A 354 9.90 -17.62 -20.58
CA GLU A 354 9.99 -19.07 -20.81
C GLU A 354 10.14 -19.88 -19.53
N ARG A 355 10.68 -19.28 -18.47
CA ARG A 355 10.79 -19.86 -17.12
C ARG A 355 9.59 -19.56 -16.23
N GLY A 356 8.53 -18.95 -16.78
CA GLY A 356 7.35 -18.52 -16.02
C GLY A 356 7.55 -17.24 -15.21
N ILE A 357 8.66 -16.52 -15.38
CA ILE A 357 8.95 -15.25 -14.73
C ILE A 357 8.46 -14.12 -15.64
N THR A 358 7.30 -13.54 -15.34
CA THR A 358 6.63 -12.54 -16.19
C THR A 358 6.70 -11.11 -15.63
N ASP A 359 7.57 -10.89 -14.63
CA ASP A 359 7.70 -9.61 -13.92
C ASP A 359 8.66 -8.63 -14.60
N ALA A 360 9.36 -9.08 -15.64
CA ALA A 360 10.27 -8.26 -16.42
C ALA A 360 9.57 -7.67 -17.65
N VAL A 361 9.81 -6.38 -17.89
CA VAL A 361 9.28 -5.67 -19.07
C VAL A 361 10.39 -4.88 -19.76
N THR A 362 10.29 -4.71 -21.08
CA THR A 362 11.19 -3.82 -21.82
C THR A 362 10.52 -2.47 -22.03
N ILE A 363 11.27 -1.38 -21.79
CA ILE A 363 10.88 -0.03 -22.15
C ILE A 363 11.82 0.41 -23.28
N ASN A 364 11.28 0.63 -24.48
CA ASN A 364 12.04 1.10 -25.64
C ASN A 364 11.18 2.07 -26.47
N GLY A 365 11.83 2.84 -27.35
CA GLY A 365 11.17 3.85 -28.18
C GLY A 365 10.17 3.31 -29.23
N LEU A 366 10.02 1.98 -29.36
CA LEU A 366 9.07 1.34 -30.28
C LEU A 366 7.70 1.05 -29.63
N ARG A 367 7.61 1.07 -28.31
CA ARG A 367 6.32 0.94 -27.61
C ARG A 367 5.70 2.34 -27.49
N LYS A 368 4.63 2.60 -28.25
CA LYS A 368 3.75 3.73 -28.00
C LYS A 368 3.02 3.46 -26.67
N HIS A 369 3.12 4.40 -25.75
CA HIS A 369 2.46 4.39 -24.45
C HIS A 369 0.94 4.46 -24.58
#